data_715fe12a10e4e471aed4e2122f3bc3e8
#
_entry.id   715fe12a10e4e471aed4e2122f3bc3e8
#
_cell.length_a   1.000
_cell.length_b   1.000
_cell.length_c   1.000
_cell.angle_alpha   90.00
_cell.angle_beta   90.00
_cell.angle_gamma   90.00
#
_symmetry.space_group_name_H-M   'P 1'
#
loop_
_entity.id
_entity.type
_entity.pdbx_description
1 polymer ?
#
loop_
_entity_poly.entity_id
_entity_poly.type
_entity_poly.pdbx_seq_one_letter_code
_entity_poly.pdbx_strand_id
1 'polypeptide(L)'
;MKYYLIAGEASGDLHASHLIAALKERDPEAVFRCYGGDMMQAQGAQLVGHYRDMAYMGIWPVLLHARTILRKMSECKRDILHWQPDVVVLVDYPGFNLKIARYVKSHTRIPVYYYIAPKIWAWKEHRIRAIRRDVDELFSILPFEVEFFEGKHHYPIHYVGNPTVDEVAAHRPTSATWQKPVIALLPGSRVQEIRGNLHRMLEAAAPFVRDYQLIVAQAPGQPDTVYMPIIEDCRRRFFPDVLMPVGLQSGGTFDLLSHAAAALVTSGTATLETALFRVPQVVCYYMKAGWLATLGRRLILKIPYISLVNLVAGREVVPELVADGMTPSRVRRHLSSILPGGEARQGQLDGYEEVARRLGSPGAPQRAAALMLELLRGAPLQS
;
A
#
# COMPACT_ATOMS: atom_id res chain seq x y z
N MET A 1 -26.84 -8.77 -8.89
CA MET A 1 -26.62 -7.33 -9.19
C MET A 1 -25.45 -7.15 -10.18
N LYS A 2 -25.33 -5.99 -10.85
CA LYS A 2 -24.26 -5.63 -11.77
C LYS A 2 -23.28 -4.66 -11.12
N TYR A 3 -22.04 -5.05 -10.96
CA TYR A 3 -21.00 -4.23 -10.33
C TYR A 3 -19.95 -3.80 -11.35
N TYR A 4 -19.65 -2.52 -11.42
CA TYR A 4 -18.59 -1.98 -12.25
C TYR A 4 -17.44 -1.49 -11.37
N LEU A 5 -16.30 -2.20 -11.37
CA LEU A 5 -15.18 -1.88 -10.50
C LEU A 5 -14.03 -1.23 -11.29
N ILE A 6 -13.36 -0.25 -10.67
CA ILE A 6 -12.22 0.44 -11.29
C ILE A 6 -11.04 0.47 -10.32
N ALA A 7 -9.99 -0.26 -10.65
CA ALA A 7 -8.71 -0.29 -9.96
C ALA A 7 -7.58 0.10 -10.94
N GLY A 8 -6.75 1.05 -10.54
CA GLY A 8 -5.72 1.63 -11.42
C GLY A 8 -4.30 1.14 -11.17
N GLU A 9 -4.09 0.23 -10.22
CA GLU A 9 -2.79 -0.28 -9.79
C GLU A 9 -2.88 -1.75 -9.36
N ALA A 10 -1.73 -2.44 -9.29
CA ALA A 10 -1.68 -3.84 -8.88
C ALA A 10 -2.26 -4.11 -7.47
N SER A 11 -2.00 -3.22 -6.51
CA SER A 11 -2.59 -3.32 -5.16
C SER A 11 -4.11 -3.14 -5.18
N GLY A 12 -4.61 -2.21 -6.01
CA GLY A 12 -6.04 -2.03 -6.21
C GLY A 12 -6.70 -3.25 -6.85
N ASP A 13 -6.05 -3.89 -7.83
CA ASP A 13 -6.49 -5.14 -8.46
C ASP A 13 -6.61 -6.28 -7.44
N LEU A 14 -5.60 -6.44 -6.58
CA LEU A 14 -5.60 -7.43 -5.49
C LEU A 14 -6.77 -7.19 -4.52
N HIS A 15 -6.89 -5.99 -3.98
CA HIS A 15 -7.96 -5.69 -3.00
C HIS A 15 -9.36 -5.76 -3.63
N ALA A 16 -9.51 -5.32 -4.89
CA ALA A 16 -10.76 -5.45 -5.63
C ALA A 16 -11.12 -6.91 -5.92
N SER A 17 -10.14 -7.78 -6.19
CA SER A 17 -10.38 -9.21 -6.40
C SER A 17 -10.93 -9.88 -5.14
N HIS A 18 -10.39 -9.55 -3.95
CA HIS A 18 -10.91 -10.04 -2.68
C HIS A 18 -12.33 -9.52 -2.40
N LEU A 19 -12.60 -8.25 -2.74
CA LEU A 19 -13.95 -7.70 -2.63
C LEU A 19 -14.94 -8.41 -3.58
N ILE A 20 -14.55 -8.70 -4.82
CA ILE A 20 -15.37 -9.46 -5.77
C ILE A 20 -15.70 -10.86 -5.22
N ALA A 21 -14.70 -11.56 -4.67
CA ALA A 21 -14.92 -12.86 -4.05
C ALA A 21 -15.95 -12.78 -2.91
N ALA A 22 -15.81 -11.81 -2.02
CA ALA A 22 -16.73 -11.60 -0.89
C ALA A 22 -18.15 -11.16 -1.33
N LEU A 23 -18.27 -10.38 -2.40
CA LEU A 23 -19.57 -10.02 -2.99
C LEU A 23 -20.25 -11.23 -3.62
N LYS A 24 -19.53 -12.11 -4.32
CA LYS A 24 -20.08 -13.34 -4.92
C LYS A 24 -20.63 -14.32 -3.88
N GLU A 25 -19.99 -14.41 -2.72
CA GLU A 25 -20.50 -15.24 -1.61
C GLU A 25 -21.89 -14.78 -1.14
N ARG A 26 -22.20 -13.48 -1.24
CA ARG A 26 -23.45 -12.85 -0.75
C ARG A 26 -24.47 -12.59 -1.84
N ASP A 27 -24.03 -12.49 -3.07
CA ASP A 27 -24.82 -12.27 -4.29
C ASP A 27 -24.32 -13.21 -5.38
N PRO A 28 -24.72 -14.52 -5.34
CA PRO A 28 -24.23 -15.52 -6.29
C PRO A 28 -24.55 -15.21 -7.76
N GLU A 29 -25.60 -14.43 -8.02
CA GLU A 29 -26.00 -13.98 -9.35
C GLU A 29 -25.33 -12.66 -9.76
N ALA A 30 -24.35 -12.18 -8.96
CA ALA A 30 -23.63 -10.96 -9.27
C ALA A 30 -22.82 -11.06 -10.55
N VAL A 31 -22.90 -10.04 -11.38
CA VAL A 31 -22.11 -9.89 -12.60
C VAL A 31 -21.14 -8.73 -12.44
N PHE A 32 -19.87 -9.00 -12.73
CA PHE A 32 -18.79 -8.04 -12.52
C PHE A 32 -18.17 -7.64 -13.87
N ARG A 33 -17.97 -6.34 -14.04
CA ARG A 33 -17.24 -5.73 -15.14
C ARG A 33 -16.21 -4.77 -14.60
N CYS A 34 -14.99 -4.75 -15.18
CA CYS A 34 -13.94 -3.99 -14.53
C CYS A 34 -12.92 -3.34 -15.49
N TYR A 35 -12.40 -2.21 -15.04
CA TYR A 35 -11.05 -1.73 -15.34
C TYR A 35 -10.16 -2.16 -14.17
N GLY A 36 -9.24 -3.10 -14.41
CA GLY A 36 -8.47 -3.73 -13.34
C GLY A 36 -7.33 -4.56 -13.92
N GLY A 37 -7.12 -5.75 -13.38
CA GLY A 37 -6.06 -6.64 -13.83
C GLY A 37 -6.43 -8.11 -13.76
N ASP A 38 -5.37 -8.93 -13.80
CA ASP A 38 -5.49 -10.39 -13.90
C ASP A 38 -6.17 -11.01 -12.66
N MET A 39 -6.03 -10.38 -11.47
CA MET A 39 -6.62 -10.91 -10.23
C MET A 39 -8.15 -10.72 -10.20
N MET A 40 -8.64 -9.56 -10.62
CA MET A 40 -10.08 -9.34 -10.75
C MET A 40 -10.68 -10.25 -11.84
N GLN A 41 -9.96 -10.42 -12.96
CA GLN A 41 -10.39 -11.34 -14.02
C GLN A 41 -10.45 -12.79 -13.53
N ALA A 42 -9.48 -13.24 -12.74
CA ALA A 42 -9.47 -14.59 -12.15
C ALA A 42 -10.67 -14.82 -11.20
N GLN A 43 -11.23 -13.76 -10.60
CA GLN A 43 -12.46 -13.83 -9.83
C GLN A 43 -13.73 -13.81 -10.73
N GLY A 44 -13.59 -13.86 -12.05
CA GLY A 44 -14.71 -13.91 -13.00
C GLY A 44 -15.25 -12.55 -13.42
N ALA A 45 -14.55 -11.45 -13.15
CA ALA A 45 -14.93 -10.15 -13.67
C ALA A 45 -14.58 -10.03 -15.15
N GLN A 46 -15.48 -9.45 -15.95
CA GLN A 46 -15.21 -9.13 -17.34
C GLN A 46 -14.26 -7.94 -17.43
N LEU A 47 -13.02 -8.18 -17.86
CA LEU A 47 -12.01 -7.14 -18.02
C LEU A 47 -12.27 -6.30 -19.27
N VAL A 48 -12.51 -5.00 -19.11
CA VAL A 48 -12.71 -4.01 -20.19
C VAL A 48 -11.41 -3.29 -20.53
N GLY A 49 -10.59 -3.03 -19.54
CA GLY A 49 -9.28 -2.41 -19.71
C GLY A 49 -8.33 -2.80 -18.58
N HIS A 50 -7.06 -3.05 -18.95
CA HIS A 50 -6.04 -3.45 -17.99
C HIS A 50 -5.37 -2.22 -17.36
N TYR A 51 -5.11 -2.25 -16.03
CA TYR A 51 -4.46 -1.14 -15.33
C TYR A 51 -3.05 -0.82 -15.86
N ARG A 52 -2.34 -1.81 -16.40
CA ARG A 52 -1.01 -1.61 -17.02
C ARG A 52 -1.05 -0.59 -18.16
N ASP A 53 -2.18 -0.48 -18.86
CA ASP A 53 -2.38 0.50 -19.92
C ASP A 53 -2.66 1.92 -19.39
N MET A 54 -2.88 2.07 -18.09
CA MET A 54 -3.27 3.32 -17.42
C MET A 54 -2.29 3.78 -16.34
N ALA A 55 -1.43 2.88 -15.84
CA ALA A 55 -0.53 3.10 -14.71
C ALA A 55 0.71 3.91 -15.10
N TYR A 56 0.49 5.17 -15.50
CA TYR A 56 1.58 6.12 -15.70
C TYR A 56 1.75 6.96 -14.44
N MET A 57 2.90 6.80 -13.76
CA MET A 57 3.24 7.57 -12.56
C MET A 57 4.32 8.62 -12.84
N GLY A 58 4.16 9.80 -12.24
CA GLY A 58 5.06 10.94 -12.43
C GLY A 58 4.54 11.93 -13.45
N ILE A 59 5.07 13.17 -13.40
CA ILE A 59 4.58 14.28 -14.24
C ILE A 59 4.88 14.03 -15.72
N TRP A 60 6.10 13.63 -16.06
CA TRP A 60 6.52 13.41 -17.45
C TRP A 60 5.83 12.23 -18.13
N PRO A 61 5.76 11.02 -17.55
CA PRO A 61 5.00 9.92 -18.14
C PRO A 61 3.52 10.24 -18.34
N VAL A 62 2.89 10.92 -17.36
CA VAL A 62 1.48 11.33 -17.47
C VAL A 62 1.27 12.33 -18.61
N LEU A 63 2.19 13.28 -18.83
CA LEU A 63 2.10 14.24 -19.94
C LEU A 63 2.31 13.54 -21.30
N LEU A 64 3.29 12.66 -21.41
CA LEU A 64 3.56 11.91 -22.65
C LEU A 64 2.40 10.99 -23.05
N HIS A 65 1.71 10.39 -22.09
CA HIS A 65 0.61 9.46 -22.32
C HIS A 65 -0.80 10.05 -22.05
N ALA A 66 -0.89 11.39 -21.94
CA ALA A 66 -2.14 12.08 -21.65
C ALA A 66 -3.28 11.70 -22.62
N ARG A 67 -2.99 11.58 -23.92
CA ARG A 67 -3.97 11.14 -24.94
C ARG A 67 -4.49 9.72 -24.67
N THR A 68 -3.61 8.79 -24.30
CA THR A 68 -3.98 7.41 -23.98
C THR A 68 -4.87 7.37 -22.74
N ILE A 69 -4.50 8.09 -21.67
CA ILE A 69 -5.29 8.18 -20.43
C ILE A 69 -6.67 8.78 -20.72
N LEU A 70 -6.75 9.85 -21.51
CA LEU A 70 -8.03 10.47 -21.89
C LEU A 70 -8.90 9.56 -22.74
N ARG A 71 -8.31 8.82 -23.69
CA ARG A 71 -9.01 7.82 -24.50
C ARG A 71 -9.58 6.72 -23.61
N LYS A 72 -8.77 6.10 -22.75
CA LYS A 72 -9.20 5.07 -21.78
C LYS A 72 -10.30 5.57 -20.86
N MET A 73 -10.20 6.82 -20.38
CA MET A 73 -11.26 7.46 -19.60
C MET A 73 -12.57 7.60 -20.38
N SER A 74 -12.50 7.97 -21.66
CA SER A 74 -13.68 8.09 -22.53
C SER A 74 -14.30 6.73 -22.85
N GLU A 75 -13.46 5.69 -23.06
CA GLU A 75 -13.90 4.31 -23.23
C GLU A 75 -14.62 3.81 -21.96
N CYS A 76 -14.03 4.00 -20.77
CA CYS A 76 -14.63 3.62 -19.50
C CYS A 76 -15.99 4.30 -19.27
N LYS A 77 -16.09 5.61 -19.52
CA LYS A 77 -17.35 6.37 -19.39
C LYS A 77 -18.45 5.83 -20.30
N ARG A 78 -18.15 5.58 -21.58
CA ARG A 78 -19.10 5.03 -22.54
C ARG A 78 -19.55 3.62 -22.13
N ASP A 79 -18.62 2.81 -21.67
CA ASP A 79 -18.87 1.46 -21.24
C ASP A 79 -19.82 1.40 -20.03
N ILE A 80 -19.60 2.24 -19.03
CA ILE A 80 -20.50 2.37 -17.86
C ILE A 80 -21.93 2.76 -18.31
N LEU A 81 -22.05 3.75 -19.21
CA LEU A 81 -23.36 4.18 -19.70
C LEU A 81 -24.06 3.09 -20.51
N HIS A 82 -23.32 2.32 -21.30
CA HIS A 82 -23.89 1.26 -22.12
C HIS A 82 -24.32 0.05 -21.29
N TRP A 83 -23.46 -0.35 -20.34
CA TRP A 83 -23.71 -1.55 -19.54
C TRP A 83 -24.72 -1.35 -18.42
N GLN A 84 -24.92 -0.11 -17.96
CA GLN A 84 -25.88 0.27 -16.92
C GLN A 84 -25.71 -0.61 -15.65
N PRO A 85 -24.59 -0.47 -14.90
CA PRO A 85 -24.40 -1.17 -13.64
C PRO A 85 -25.37 -0.68 -12.56
N ASP A 86 -25.62 -1.53 -11.56
CA ASP A 86 -26.37 -1.14 -10.36
C ASP A 86 -25.52 -0.26 -9.42
N VAL A 87 -24.18 -0.40 -9.49
CA VAL A 87 -23.22 0.41 -8.73
C VAL A 87 -21.88 0.50 -9.44
N VAL A 88 -21.21 1.66 -9.32
CA VAL A 88 -19.81 1.84 -9.69
C VAL A 88 -18.96 1.87 -8.44
N VAL A 89 -18.01 0.92 -8.31
CA VAL A 89 -17.08 0.82 -7.18
C VAL A 89 -15.69 1.27 -7.61
N LEU A 90 -15.22 2.36 -7.04
CA LEU A 90 -13.92 2.96 -7.32
C LEU A 90 -12.92 2.50 -6.25
N VAL A 91 -11.77 1.95 -6.68
CA VAL A 91 -10.76 1.42 -5.77
C VAL A 91 -9.49 2.27 -5.84
N ASP A 92 -9.16 2.99 -4.76
CA ASP A 92 -8.03 3.94 -4.69
C ASP A 92 -7.90 4.81 -5.97
N TYR A 93 -6.71 5.08 -6.49
CA TYR A 93 -6.40 5.74 -7.77
C TYR A 93 -7.17 7.06 -8.04
N PRO A 94 -7.14 8.04 -7.13
CA PRO A 94 -8.05 9.18 -7.13
C PRO A 94 -7.90 10.13 -8.32
N GLY A 95 -6.77 10.10 -9.04
CA GLY A 95 -6.54 10.94 -10.20
C GLY A 95 -7.47 10.63 -11.37
N PHE A 96 -7.82 9.39 -11.56
CA PHE A 96 -8.74 8.87 -12.57
C PHE A 96 -10.15 8.71 -11.98
N ASN A 97 -10.25 8.04 -10.85
CA ASN A 97 -11.50 7.63 -10.24
C ASN A 97 -12.43 8.80 -9.89
N LEU A 98 -11.92 9.91 -9.34
CA LEU A 98 -12.77 11.09 -9.05
C LEU A 98 -13.32 11.78 -10.32
N LYS A 99 -12.65 11.64 -11.48
CA LYS A 99 -13.19 12.13 -12.75
C LYS A 99 -14.29 11.22 -13.32
N ILE A 100 -14.17 9.90 -13.09
CA ILE A 100 -15.23 8.95 -13.40
C ILE A 100 -16.43 9.18 -12.47
N ALA A 101 -16.22 9.31 -11.15
CA ALA A 101 -17.26 9.62 -10.18
C ALA A 101 -18.10 10.83 -10.62
N ARG A 102 -17.42 11.94 -10.91
CA ARG A 102 -18.10 13.15 -11.40
C ARG A 102 -18.94 12.92 -12.66
N TYR A 103 -18.39 12.15 -13.61
CA TYR A 103 -19.10 11.86 -14.86
C TYR A 103 -20.35 11.01 -14.62
N VAL A 104 -20.23 9.94 -13.83
CA VAL A 104 -21.35 9.05 -13.49
C VAL A 104 -22.47 9.85 -12.79
N LYS A 105 -22.12 10.64 -11.76
CA LYS A 105 -23.08 11.45 -11.02
C LYS A 105 -23.75 12.54 -11.87
N SER A 106 -23.06 13.08 -12.88
CA SER A 106 -23.62 14.11 -13.75
C SER A 106 -24.48 13.57 -14.91
N HIS A 107 -24.40 12.29 -15.25
CA HIS A 107 -25.09 11.70 -16.40
C HIS A 107 -26.02 10.55 -16.05
N THR A 108 -25.98 10.05 -14.82
CA THR A 108 -26.77 8.89 -14.37
C THR A 108 -27.24 9.07 -12.94
N ARG A 109 -28.08 8.13 -12.48
CA ARG A 109 -28.46 7.97 -11.07
C ARG A 109 -27.75 6.78 -10.41
N ILE A 110 -26.78 6.18 -11.09
CA ILE A 110 -26.03 5.04 -10.58
C ILE A 110 -25.22 5.47 -9.35
N PRO A 111 -25.36 4.78 -8.22
CA PRO A 111 -24.56 5.07 -7.03
C PRO A 111 -23.07 4.83 -7.26
N VAL A 112 -22.24 5.71 -6.68
CA VAL A 112 -20.79 5.66 -6.75
C VAL A 112 -20.24 5.37 -5.36
N TYR A 113 -19.70 4.20 -5.18
CA TYR A 113 -19.02 3.75 -3.95
C TYR A 113 -17.51 3.86 -4.12
N TYR A 114 -16.83 4.27 -3.08
CA TYR A 114 -15.37 4.40 -3.10
C TYR A 114 -14.76 3.47 -2.05
N TYR A 115 -14.15 2.38 -2.50
CA TYR A 115 -13.45 1.42 -1.66
C TYR A 115 -11.95 1.76 -1.61
N ILE A 116 -11.37 1.77 -0.40
CA ILE A 116 -10.02 2.28 -0.08
C ILE A 116 -9.98 3.80 -0.32
N ALA A 117 -10.35 4.53 0.71
CA ALA A 117 -10.43 5.98 0.70
C ALA A 117 -9.17 6.65 0.13
N PRO A 118 -9.30 7.68 -0.70
CA PRO A 118 -8.14 8.41 -1.21
C PRO A 118 -7.35 9.06 -0.08
N LYS A 119 -6.03 8.93 -0.07
CA LYS A 119 -5.11 9.45 0.95
C LYS A 119 -5.03 10.99 0.93
N ILE A 120 -6.20 11.67 0.95
CA ILE A 120 -6.27 13.13 0.93
C ILE A 120 -5.78 13.77 2.23
N TRP A 121 -5.71 13.02 3.31
CA TRP A 121 -5.10 13.41 4.57
C TRP A 121 -3.59 13.66 4.46
N ALA A 122 -2.91 12.97 3.53
CA ALA A 122 -1.49 13.16 3.28
C ALA A 122 -1.21 14.36 2.36
N TRP A 123 -2.02 14.55 1.32
CA TRP A 123 -1.84 15.60 0.33
C TRP A 123 -3.14 15.82 -0.49
N LYS A 124 -3.27 17.00 -1.10
CA LYS A 124 -4.47 17.36 -1.90
C LYS A 124 -5.80 17.24 -1.13
N GLU A 125 -5.81 17.68 0.12
CA GLU A 125 -6.97 17.69 1.00
C GLU A 125 -8.20 18.36 0.35
N HIS A 126 -7.99 19.34 -0.58
CA HIS A 126 -9.07 19.99 -1.32
C HIS A 126 -9.98 19.03 -2.11
N ARG A 127 -9.52 17.78 -2.36
CA ARG A 127 -10.33 16.73 -3.01
C ARG A 127 -11.54 16.30 -2.21
N ILE A 128 -11.60 16.61 -0.92
CA ILE A 128 -12.80 16.36 -0.10
C ILE A 128 -14.06 16.98 -0.73
N ARG A 129 -13.93 18.12 -1.43
CA ARG A 129 -15.06 18.75 -2.13
C ARG A 129 -15.60 17.87 -3.27
N ALA A 130 -14.70 17.20 -4.00
CA ALA A 130 -15.09 16.29 -5.08
C ALA A 130 -15.71 15.01 -4.50
N ILE A 131 -15.13 14.46 -3.43
CA ILE A 131 -15.65 13.26 -2.75
C ILE A 131 -17.08 13.56 -2.27
N ARG A 132 -17.29 14.66 -1.53
CA ARG A 132 -18.60 15.04 -1.00
C ARG A 132 -19.68 15.24 -2.07
N ARG A 133 -19.29 15.67 -3.27
CA ARG A 133 -20.23 15.91 -4.37
C ARG A 133 -20.54 14.66 -5.19
N ASP A 134 -19.53 13.81 -5.39
CA ASP A 134 -19.53 12.80 -6.45
C ASP A 134 -19.48 11.35 -5.92
N VAL A 135 -19.31 11.13 -4.62
CA VAL A 135 -19.24 9.80 -3.98
C VAL A 135 -20.40 9.66 -3.00
N ASP A 136 -21.17 8.60 -3.14
CA ASP A 136 -22.32 8.33 -2.25
C ASP A 136 -21.85 7.65 -0.96
N GLU A 137 -20.96 6.63 -1.06
CA GLU A 137 -20.47 5.91 0.10
C GLU A 137 -18.94 5.76 0.02
N LEU A 138 -18.25 5.99 1.13
CA LEU A 138 -16.80 5.93 1.23
C LEU A 138 -16.36 4.87 2.26
N PHE A 139 -15.63 3.87 1.79
CA PHE A 139 -15.13 2.77 2.62
C PHE A 139 -13.64 2.95 2.90
N SER A 140 -13.29 3.08 4.17
CA SER A 140 -11.94 3.28 4.66
C SER A 140 -11.33 1.98 5.17
N ILE A 141 -10.01 1.85 5.00
CA ILE A 141 -9.20 0.74 5.51
C ILE A 141 -8.18 1.16 6.57
N LEU A 142 -8.15 2.43 6.95
CA LEU A 142 -7.25 2.98 7.96
C LEU A 142 -8.06 3.65 9.09
N PRO A 143 -7.90 3.23 10.35
CA PRO A 143 -8.78 3.68 11.44
C PRO A 143 -8.69 5.19 11.70
N PHE A 144 -7.53 5.82 11.50
CA PHE A 144 -7.36 7.26 11.69
C PHE A 144 -8.08 8.11 10.61
N GLU A 145 -8.51 7.49 9.50
CA GLU A 145 -9.29 8.17 8.47
C GLU A 145 -10.69 8.56 8.98
N VAL A 146 -11.24 7.83 9.96
CA VAL A 146 -12.53 8.18 10.60
C VAL A 146 -12.44 9.57 11.21
N GLU A 147 -11.43 9.82 12.05
CA GLU A 147 -11.24 11.15 12.66
C GLU A 147 -10.98 12.23 11.59
N PHE A 148 -10.25 11.91 10.54
CA PHE A 148 -10.00 12.85 9.46
C PHE A 148 -11.26 13.20 8.67
N PHE A 149 -12.05 12.22 8.25
CA PHE A 149 -13.25 12.48 7.42
C PHE A 149 -14.44 12.95 8.25
N GLU A 150 -14.75 12.28 9.35
CA GLU A 150 -15.91 12.62 10.19
C GLU A 150 -15.60 13.75 11.15
N GLY A 151 -14.50 13.67 11.92
CA GLY A 151 -14.13 14.67 12.90
C GLY A 151 -13.79 16.02 12.27
N LYS A 152 -12.90 16.02 11.27
CA LYS A 152 -12.44 17.27 10.64
C LYS A 152 -13.36 17.77 9.52
N HIS A 153 -13.83 16.88 8.68
CA HIS A 153 -14.58 17.25 7.47
C HIS A 153 -16.08 17.04 7.57
N HIS A 154 -16.60 16.47 8.65
CA HIS A 154 -18.02 16.16 8.82
C HIS A 154 -18.60 15.40 7.61
N TYR A 155 -17.85 14.40 7.14
CA TYR A 155 -18.21 13.53 6.04
C TYR A 155 -18.20 12.08 6.52
N PRO A 156 -19.38 11.40 6.55
CA PRO A 156 -19.48 10.05 7.07
C PRO A 156 -18.70 9.07 6.21
N ILE A 157 -18.04 8.11 6.84
CA ILE A 157 -17.32 7.03 6.17
C ILE A 157 -17.55 5.69 6.88
N HIS A 158 -17.24 4.61 6.18
CA HIS A 158 -17.37 3.27 6.72
C HIS A 158 -15.97 2.65 6.91
N TYR A 159 -15.53 2.51 8.15
CA TYR A 159 -14.31 1.75 8.43
C TYR A 159 -14.60 0.25 8.36
N VAL A 160 -14.02 -0.43 7.39
CA VAL A 160 -14.27 -1.86 7.13
C VAL A 160 -13.14 -2.78 7.58
N GLY A 161 -12.09 -2.23 8.20
CA GLY A 161 -10.86 -2.96 8.53
C GLY A 161 -9.84 -2.90 7.41
N ASN A 162 -8.66 -3.44 7.64
CA ASN A 162 -7.54 -3.35 6.70
C ASN A 162 -7.27 -4.70 6.02
N PRO A 163 -7.33 -4.78 4.67
CA PRO A 163 -7.08 -6.04 3.94
C PRO A 163 -5.71 -6.68 4.19
N THR A 164 -4.70 -5.89 4.57
CA THR A 164 -3.38 -6.43 4.91
C THR A 164 -3.44 -7.37 6.13
N VAL A 165 -4.39 -7.14 7.05
CA VAL A 165 -4.62 -8.04 8.19
C VAL A 165 -5.12 -9.41 7.70
N ASP A 166 -6.00 -9.41 6.69
CA ASP A 166 -6.50 -10.63 6.06
C ASP A 166 -5.38 -11.40 5.37
N GLU A 167 -4.55 -10.70 4.60
CA GLU A 167 -3.44 -11.27 3.83
C GLU A 167 -2.40 -11.91 4.76
N VAL A 168 -2.03 -11.20 5.83
CA VAL A 168 -1.08 -11.72 6.84
C VAL A 168 -1.67 -12.90 7.61
N ALA A 169 -2.95 -12.85 7.99
CA ALA A 169 -3.62 -13.96 8.70
C ALA A 169 -3.78 -15.21 7.82
N ALA A 170 -3.96 -15.04 6.52
CA ALA A 170 -4.05 -16.14 5.56
C ALA A 170 -2.69 -16.75 5.20
N HIS A 171 -1.60 -16.04 5.45
CA HIS A 171 -0.26 -16.50 5.10
C HIS A 171 0.12 -17.76 5.91
N ARG A 172 0.74 -18.72 5.23
CA ARG A 172 1.34 -19.91 5.84
C ARG A 172 2.83 -19.88 5.52
N PRO A 173 3.69 -19.70 6.54
CA PRO A 173 5.13 -19.68 6.33
C PRO A 173 5.62 -20.96 5.66
N THR A 174 6.51 -20.81 4.69
CA THR A 174 7.20 -21.95 4.10
C THR A 174 8.32 -22.42 5.02
N SER A 175 8.79 -23.65 4.82
CA SER A 175 9.92 -24.23 5.56
C SER A 175 11.28 -23.69 5.10
N ALA A 176 11.36 -22.45 4.63
CA ALA A 176 12.61 -21.84 4.21
C ALA A 176 13.59 -21.79 5.39
N THR A 177 14.71 -22.52 5.27
CA THR A 177 15.77 -22.53 6.27
C THR A 177 16.88 -21.56 5.86
N TRP A 178 17.00 -20.48 6.60
CA TRP A 178 18.11 -19.56 6.47
C TRP A 178 19.27 -20.02 7.36
N GLN A 179 20.50 -19.93 6.85
CA GLN A 179 21.69 -20.36 7.62
C GLN A 179 21.97 -19.47 8.83
N LYS A 180 21.52 -18.22 8.77
CA LYS A 180 21.66 -17.21 9.83
C LYS A 180 20.33 -16.49 10.01
N PRO A 181 20.09 -15.84 11.17
CA PRO A 181 18.97 -14.92 11.32
C PRO A 181 18.98 -13.84 10.22
N VAL A 182 17.83 -13.45 9.74
CA VAL A 182 17.69 -12.57 8.57
C VAL A 182 17.44 -11.12 8.99
N ILE A 183 18.14 -10.18 8.35
CA ILE A 183 17.72 -8.79 8.27
C ILE A 183 17.10 -8.58 6.89
N ALA A 184 15.79 -8.29 6.88
CA ALA A 184 15.05 -8.04 5.65
C ALA A 184 15.22 -6.60 5.16
N LEU A 185 15.49 -6.41 3.87
CA LEU A 185 15.62 -5.10 3.23
C LEU A 185 14.49 -4.91 2.21
N LEU A 186 13.57 -3.99 2.48
CA LEU A 186 12.44 -3.67 1.62
C LEU A 186 12.62 -2.26 1.04
N PRO A 187 13.41 -2.12 -0.05
CA PRO A 187 13.88 -0.81 -0.52
C PRO A 187 12.84 0.01 -1.28
N GLY A 188 11.61 -0.48 -1.41
CA GLY A 188 10.50 0.15 -2.11
C GLY A 188 10.07 -0.58 -3.37
N SER A 189 8.98 -0.11 -3.97
CA SER A 189 8.38 -0.72 -5.17
C SER A 189 8.73 0.00 -6.48
N ARG A 190 9.29 1.20 -6.42
CA ARG A 190 9.64 2.03 -7.58
C ARG A 190 11.14 2.04 -7.80
N VAL A 191 11.57 2.02 -9.06
CA VAL A 191 13.01 2.06 -9.43
C VAL A 191 13.76 3.21 -8.74
N GLN A 192 13.15 4.39 -8.62
CA GLN A 192 13.76 5.55 -7.96
C GLN A 192 13.92 5.34 -6.45
N GLU A 193 12.94 4.72 -5.79
CA GLU A 193 12.99 4.37 -4.37
C GLU A 193 14.09 3.32 -4.13
N ILE A 194 14.09 2.24 -4.92
CA ILE A 194 15.09 1.17 -4.83
C ILE A 194 16.49 1.74 -4.97
N ARG A 195 16.76 2.52 -6.01
CA ARG A 195 18.06 3.14 -6.24
C ARG A 195 18.48 4.11 -5.14
N GLY A 196 17.53 4.81 -4.55
CA GLY A 196 17.81 5.75 -3.47
C GLY A 196 18.08 5.08 -2.13
N ASN A 197 17.29 4.05 -1.80
CA ASN A 197 17.27 3.43 -0.48
C ASN A 197 18.26 2.27 -0.34
N LEU A 198 18.31 1.35 -1.33
CA LEU A 198 19.01 0.07 -1.19
C LEU A 198 20.49 0.21 -0.85
N HIS A 199 21.21 1.09 -1.53
CA HIS A 199 22.63 1.31 -1.26
C HIS A 199 22.86 1.72 0.21
N ARG A 200 22.05 2.64 0.74
CA ARG A 200 22.17 3.13 2.12
C ARG A 200 21.76 2.09 3.15
N MET A 201 20.76 1.27 2.84
CA MET A 201 20.32 0.15 3.68
C MET A 201 21.45 -0.89 3.77
N LEU A 202 22.07 -1.26 2.66
CA LEU A 202 23.20 -2.21 2.61
C LEU A 202 24.43 -1.68 3.35
N GLU A 203 24.81 -0.43 3.14
CA GLU A 203 25.91 0.21 3.87
C GLU A 203 25.66 0.25 5.37
N ALA A 204 24.42 0.54 5.80
CA ALA A 204 24.07 0.56 7.21
C ALA A 204 24.10 -0.83 7.84
N ALA A 205 23.63 -1.84 7.11
CA ALA A 205 23.57 -3.23 7.58
C ALA A 205 24.91 -3.99 7.48
N ALA A 206 25.91 -3.41 6.79
CA ALA A 206 27.21 -4.04 6.56
C ALA A 206 27.89 -4.64 7.81
N PRO A 207 27.95 -3.99 8.97
CA PRO A 207 28.60 -4.57 10.15
C PRO A 207 27.94 -5.83 10.70
N PHE A 208 26.70 -6.11 10.33
CA PHE A 208 25.91 -7.23 10.87
C PHE A 208 26.01 -8.51 10.06
N VAL A 209 26.69 -8.53 8.91
CA VAL A 209 26.76 -9.70 8.00
C VAL A 209 27.49 -10.92 8.58
N ARG A 210 28.28 -10.75 9.66
CA ARG A 210 28.90 -11.88 10.35
C ARG A 210 27.87 -12.72 11.09
N ASP A 211 26.85 -12.07 11.67
CA ASP A 211 25.86 -12.72 12.51
C ASP A 211 24.49 -12.87 11.81
N TYR A 212 24.24 -12.08 10.78
CA TYR A 212 22.96 -12.03 10.05
C TYR A 212 23.16 -12.20 8.54
N GLN A 213 22.15 -12.76 7.90
CA GLN A 213 22.04 -12.77 6.44
C GLN A 213 21.17 -11.57 5.99
N LEU A 214 21.66 -10.80 5.03
CA LEU A 214 20.91 -9.69 4.45
C LEU A 214 20.11 -10.20 3.25
N ILE A 215 18.79 -10.04 3.28
CA ILE A 215 17.92 -10.46 2.17
C ILE A 215 17.13 -9.25 1.67
N VAL A 216 17.31 -8.94 0.39
CA VAL A 216 16.57 -7.89 -0.30
C VAL A 216 15.29 -8.47 -0.87
N ALA A 217 14.14 -7.91 -0.48
CA ALA A 217 12.86 -8.24 -1.09
C ALA A 217 12.75 -7.52 -2.44
N GLN A 218 12.59 -8.29 -3.51
CA GLN A 218 12.33 -7.78 -4.85
C GLN A 218 10.85 -7.45 -5.00
N ALA A 219 10.55 -6.22 -5.34
CA ALA A 219 9.18 -5.78 -5.56
C ALA A 219 8.57 -6.44 -6.82
N PRO A 220 7.29 -6.82 -6.80
CA PRO A 220 6.61 -7.36 -7.97
C PRO A 220 6.76 -6.47 -9.21
N GLY A 221 7.10 -7.07 -10.34
CA GLY A 221 7.26 -6.38 -11.62
C GLY A 221 8.56 -5.58 -11.79
N GLN A 222 9.47 -5.61 -10.82
CA GLN A 222 10.80 -5.01 -10.97
C GLN A 222 11.82 -6.10 -11.35
N PRO A 223 12.62 -5.89 -12.41
CA PRO A 223 13.62 -6.89 -12.83
C PRO A 223 14.86 -6.86 -11.95
N ASP A 224 15.59 -7.96 -11.88
CA ASP A 224 16.87 -8.11 -11.15
C ASP A 224 17.89 -7.05 -11.54
N THR A 225 17.86 -6.61 -12.80
CA THR A 225 18.76 -5.57 -13.33
C THR A 225 18.67 -4.22 -12.60
N VAL A 226 17.61 -4.00 -11.83
CA VAL A 226 17.48 -2.82 -10.97
C VAL A 226 18.26 -2.98 -9.66
N TYR A 227 18.36 -4.20 -9.15
CA TYR A 227 18.95 -4.53 -7.83
C TYR A 227 20.41 -4.96 -7.92
N MET A 228 20.72 -5.88 -8.84
CA MET A 228 22.03 -6.54 -8.90
C MET A 228 23.21 -5.58 -9.02
N PRO A 229 23.18 -4.51 -9.85
CA PRO A 229 24.30 -3.57 -9.91
C PRO A 229 24.56 -2.87 -8.57
N ILE A 230 23.51 -2.59 -7.78
CA ILE A 230 23.65 -1.97 -6.47
C ILE A 230 24.22 -2.96 -5.45
N ILE A 231 23.69 -4.19 -5.45
CA ILE A 231 24.15 -5.26 -4.56
C ILE A 231 25.62 -5.57 -4.82
N GLU A 232 26.03 -5.69 -6.08
CA GLU A 232 27.41 -5.98 -6.45
C GLU A 232 28.39 -4.84 -6.11
N ASP A 233 27.97 -3.60 -6.31
CA ASP A 233 28.78 -2.44 -5.90
C ASP A 233 28.96 -2.41 -4.38
N CYS A 234 27.87 -2.59 -3.61
CA CYS A 234 27.93 -2.66 -2.15
C CYS A 234 28.77 -3.87 -1.68
N ARG A 235 28.64 -5.01 -2.36
CA ARG A 235 29.44 -6.20 -2.03
C ARG A 235 30.94 -5.91 -2.10
N ARG A 236 31.40 -5.29 -3.18
CA ARG A 236 32.83 -4.93 -3.35
C ARG A 236 33.31 -3.92 -2.31
N ARG A 237 32.45 -2.97 -1.92
CA ARG A 237 32.84 -1.87 -1.01
C ARG A 237 32.77 -2.23 0.45
N PHE A 238 31.74 -2.98 0.87
CA PHE A 238 31.41 -3.19 2.27
C PHE A 238 31.57 -4.63 2.74
N PHE A 239 31.65 -5.59 1.81
CA PHE A 239 31.69 -7.03 2.11
C PHE A 239 32.77 -7.81 1.35
N PRO A 240 34.00 -7.28 1.18
CA PRO A 240 35.01 -7.92 0.29
C PRO A 240 35.33 -9.35 0.69
N ASP A 241 35.34 -9.65 2.00
CA ASP A 241 35.76 -10.93 2.57
C ASP A 241 34.61 -11.85 2.97
N VAL A 242 33.36 -11.51 2.61
CA VAL A 242 32.19 -12.31 2.98
C VAL A 242 31.58 -12.97 1.76
N LEU A 243 31.51 -14.30 1.78
CA LEU A 243 30.83 -15.05 0.72
C LEU A 243 29.31 -14.90 0.80
N MET A 244 28.70 -14.45 -0.29
CA MET A 244 27.24 -14.28 -0.43
C MET A 244 26.55 -13.54 0.74
N PRO A 245 26.99 -12.34 1.13
CA PRO A 245 26.47 -11.63 2.29
C PRO A 245 25.03 -11.12 2.07
N VAL A 246 24.61 -10.97 0.82
CA VAL A 246 23.33 -10.40 0.40
C VAL A 246 22.64 -11.33 -0.58
N GLY A 247 21.39 -11.70 -0.27
CA GLY A 247 20.48 -12.41 -1.17
C GLY A 247 19.46 -11.47 -1.77
N LEU A 248 18.98 -11.78 -2.98
CA LEU A 248 17.82 -11.17 -3.62
C LEU A 248 16.72 -12.22 -3.67
N GLN A 249 15.57 -11.93 -3.07
CA GLN A 249 14.40 -12.82 -3.08
C GLN A 249 13.30 -12.23 -3.95
N SER A 250 12.97 -12.95 -5.01
CA SER A 250 11.85 -12.63 -5.90
C SER A 250 10.58 -13.31 -5.38
N GLY A 251 9.56 -12.51 -5.08
CA GLY A 251 8.33 -13.01 -4.45
C GLY A 251 8.52 -13.41 -2.99
N GLY A 252 7.45 -13.86 -2.35
CA GLY A 252 7.51 -14.38 -0.98
C GLY A 252 7.96 -13.37 0.08
N THR A 253 7.61 -12.09 -0.07
CA THR A 253 7.93 -11.06 0.94
C THR A 253 7.39 -11.46 2.32
N PHE A 254 6.23 -12.08 2.39
CA PHE A 254 5.64 -12.55 3.64
C PHE A 254 6.44 -13.70 4.26
N ASP A 255 6.95 -14.64 3.43
CA ASP A 255 7.87 -15.67 3.90
C ASP A 255 9.15 -15.06 4.48
N LEU A 256 9.72 -14.08 3.79
CA LEU A 256 10.89 -13.36 4.28
C LEU A 256 10.60 -12.69 5.62
N LEU A 257 9.48 -11.98 5.75
CA LEU A 257 9.10 -11.31 6.99
C LEU A 257 8.81 -12.28 8.12
N SER A 258 8.21 -13.44 7.85
CA SER A 258 7.93 -14.44 8.88
C SER A 258 9.19 -15.03 9.55
N HIS A 259 10.37 -14.87 8.93
CA HIS A 259 11.66 -15.36 9.42
C HIS A 259 12.64 -14.23 9.77
N ALA A 260 12.27 -12.97 9.54
CA ALA A 260 13.19 -11.85 9.76
C ALA A 260 13.35 -11.49 11.24
N ALA A 261 14.58 -11.30 11.69
CA ALA A 261 14.90 -10.81 13.02
C ALA A 261 14.67 -9.29 13.16
N ALA A 262 14.89 -8.54 12.08
CA ALA A 262 14.64 -7.11 11.96
C ALA A 262 14.51 -6.73 10.47
N ALA A 263 13.99 -5.52 10.18
CA ALA A 263 13.85 -5.05 8.82
C ALA A 263 14.22 -3.57 8.64
N LEU A 264 14.76 -3.24 7.45
CA LEU A 264 14.86 -1.87 6.94
C LEU A 264 13.80 -1.71 5.84
N VAL A 265 12.84 -0.81 6.06
CA VAL A 265 11.61 -0.77 5.24
C VAL A 265 11.38 0.62 4.66
N THR A 266 11.13 0.71 3.37
CA THR A 266 10.69 1.97 2.75
C THR A 266 9.23 2.24 3.12
N SER A 267 8.91 3.52 3.38
CA SER A 267 7.55 3.95 3.73
C SER A 267 6.52 3.48 2.68
N GLY A 268 5.42 2.92 3.16
CA GLY A 268 4.32 2.37 2.37
C GLY A 268 3.59 1.27 3.13
N THR A 269 2.81 0.47 2.42
CA THR A 269 2.07 -0.68 2.98
C THR A 269 3.01 -1.68 3.65
N ALA A 270 4.22 -1.85 3.11
CA ALA A 270 5.23 -2.74 3.66
C ALA A 270 5.57 -2.47 5.13
N THR A 271 5.44 -1.22 5.63
CA THR A 271 5.65 -0.93 7.05
C THR A 271 4.59 -1.60 7.92
N LEU A 272 3.35 -1.65 7.45
CA LEU A 272 2.25 -2.28 8.16
C LEU A 272 2.36 -3.81 8.10
N GLU A 273 2.67 -4.36 6.93
CA GLU A 273 2.97 -5.79 6.74
C GLU A 273 4.05 -6.24 7.72
N THR A 274 5.18 -5.52 7.76
CA THR A 274 6.31 -5.81 8.67
C THR A 274 5.89 -5.79 10.14
N ALA A 275 5.07 -4.82 10.55
CA ALA A 275 4.55 -4.74 11.92
C ALA A 275 3.60 -5.90 12.26
N LEU A 276 2.72 -6.30 11.33
CA LEU A 276 1.80 -7.41 11.50
C LEU A 276 2.52 -8.77 11.59
N PHE A 277 3.66 -8.93 10.90
CA PHE A 277 4.57 -10.06 11.10
C PHE A 277 5.41 -9.94 12.39
N ARG A 278 5.22 -8.89 13.20
CA ARG A 278 5.95 -8.64 14.47
C ARG A 278 7.47 -8.53 14.26
N VAL A 279 7.89 -7.99 13.11
CA VAL A 279 9.30 -7.77 12.79
C VAL A 279 9.69 -6.34 13.14
N PRO A 280 10.58 -6.12 14.11
CA PRO A 280 11.09 -4.78 14.42
C PRO A 280 11.73 -4.12 13.20
N GLN A 281 11.44 -2.83 12.98
CA GLN A 281 11.82 -2.16 11.75
C GLN A 281 12.34 -0.74 11.94
N VAL A 282 13.17 -0.31 10.99
CA VAL A 282 13.54 1.10 10.79
C VAL A 282 12.97 1.55 9.46
N VAL A 283 12.17 2.61 9.47
CA VAL A 283 11.60 3.17 8.23
C VAL A 283 12.62 4.07 7.57
N CYS A 284 12.95 3.76 6.33
CA CYS A 284 14.00 4.38 5.54
C CYS A 284 13.39 4.97 4.25
N TYR A 285 13.48 6.29 4.08
CA TYR A 285 12.96 6.95 2.89
C TYR A 285 13.89 8.04 2.39
N TYR A 286 14.77 7.71 1.44
CA TYR A 286 15.66 8.67 0.80
C TYR A 286 14.97 9.40 -0.35
N MET A 287 15.11 10.71 -0.36
CA MET A 287 14.69 11.56 -1.47
C MET A 287 15.88 12.36 -1.96
N LYS A 288 16.19 12.24 -3.26
CA LYS A 288 17.27 12.99 -3.92
C LYS A 288 16.81 14.44 -4.21
N ALA A 289 16.55 15.22 -3.19
CA ALA A 289 16.24 16.62 -3.37
C ALA A 289 16.54 17.35 -2.06
N GLY A 290 17.63 18.04 -1.99
CA GLY A 290 18.18 18.74 -0.84
C GLY A 290 17.20 19.46 0.10
N TRP A 291 17.68 20.38 0.91
CA TRP A 291 16.90 21.13 1.91
C TRP A 291 15.56 21.71 1.39
N LEU A 292 15.45 22.05 0.08
CA LEU A 292 14.21 22.52 -0.57
C LEU A 292 13.09 21.46 -0.56
N ALA A 293 13.42 20.16 -0.72
CA ALA A 293 12.43 19.10 -0.63
C ALA A 293 12.00 18.84 0.82
N THR A 294 12.90 19.00 1.78
CA THR A 294 12.59 18.88 3.22
C THR A 294 11.67 20.03 3.65
N LEU A 295 11.91 21.25 3.17
CA LEU A 295 11.06 22.42 3.41
C LEU A 295 9.71 22.28 2.70
N GLY A 296 9.72 21.90 1.41
CA GLY A 296 8.51 21.65 0.62
C GLY A 296 7.66 20.50 1.20
N ARG A 297 8.30 19.47 1.77
CA ARG A 297 7.61 18.37 2.45
C ARG A 297 6.85 18.87 3.70
N ARG A 298 7.47 19.69 4.56
CA ARG A 298 6.80 20.28 5.73
C ARG A 298 5.61 21.17 5.37
N LEU A 299 5.66 21.79 4.17
CA LEU A 299 4.59 22.65 3.67
C LEU A 299 3.49 21.88 2.94
N ILE A 300 3.82 20.74 2.28
CA ILE A 300 2.89 19.96 1.43
C ILE A 300 2.29 18.78 2.20
N LEU A 301 3.09 18.08 3.03
CA LEU A 301 2.62 16.97 3.85
C LEU A 301 2.22 17.48 5.24
N LYS A 302 0.93 17.54 5.48
CA LYS A 302 0.34 17.95 6.76
C LYS A 302 0.26 16.81 7.80
N ILE A 303 1.10 15.77 7.63
CA ILE A 303 1.07 14.56 8.45
C ILE A 303 2.28 14.51 9.38
N PRO A 304 2.09 14.09 10.65
CA PRO A 304 3.18 13.96 11.61
C PRO A 304 4.14 12.83 11.27
N TYR A 305 3.66 11.76 10.63
CA TYR A 305 4.39 10.54 10.30
C TYR A 305 4.21 10.15 8.84
N ILE A 306 5.17 9.35 8.31
CA ILE A 306 5.10 8.84 6.93
C ILE A 306 4.79 7.34 6.88
N SER A 307 5.06 6.58 7.94
CA SER A 307 4.73 5.16 8.02
C SER A 307 3.29 4.95 8.46
N LEU A 308 2.64 3.92 7.89
CA LEU A 308 1.30 3.55 8.31
C LEU A 308 1.28 3.06 9.77
N VAL A 309 2.36 2.47 10.26
CA VAL A 309 2.49 2.03 11.66
C VAL A 309 2.30 3.21 12.62
N ASN A 310 3.09 4.27 12.45
CA ASN A 310 3.02 5.45 13.32
C ASN A 310 1.71 6.23 13.14
N LEU A 311 1.19 6.30 11.91
CA LEU A 311 -0.11 6.92 11.63
C LEU A 311 -1.26 6.19 12.31
N VAL A 312 -1.29 4.85 12.24
CA VAL A 312 -2.31 4.03 12.91
C VAL A 312 -2.16 4.12 14.43
N ALA A 313 -0.93 4.12 14.95
CA ALA A 313 -0.68 4.28 16.38
C ALA A 313 -0.96 5.71 16.90
N GLY A 314 -0.94 6.72 16.03
CA GLY A 314 -1.03 8.14 16.41
C GLY A 314 0.21 8.64 17.17
N ARG A 315 1.27 7.87 17.23
CA ARG A 315 2.56 8.16 17.89
C ARG A 315 3.71 7.46 17.20
N GLU A 316 4.94 7.83 17.53
CA GLU A 316 6.12 7.12 17.07
C GLU A 316 6.22 5.75 17.75
N VAL A 317 6.09 4.69 16.98
CA VAL A 317 6.33 3.28 17.34
C VAL A 317 7.63 2.82 16.69
N VAL A 318 7.86 3.25 15.46
CA VAL A 318 9.04 2.92 14.68
C VAL A 318 9.79 4.19 14.27
N PRO A 319 11.13 4.21 14.29
CA PRO A 319 11.90 5.38 13.86
C PRO A 319 11.74 5.61 12.35
N GLU A 320 11.51 6.86 11.97
CA GLU A 320 11.40 7.28 10.57
C GLU A 320 12.59 8.12 10.14
N LEU A 321 13.46 7.56 9.33
CA LEU A 321 14.64 8.24 8.79
C LEU A 321 14.38 8.70 7.37
N VAL A 322 14.19 10.00 7.19
CA VAL A 322 13.69 10.58 5.94
C VAL A 322 14.67 11.60 5.38
N ALA A 323 14.84 11.59 4.05
CA ALA A 323 15.70 12.52 3.30
C ALA A 323 17.11 12.58 3.90
N ASP A 324 17.59 13.77 4.29
CA ASP A 324 18.92 13.97 4.86
C ASP A 324 19.11 13.28 6.24
N GLY A 325 18.00 12.92 6.90
CA GLY A 325 18.01 12.12 8.13
C GLY A 325 18.35 10.65 7.91
N MET A 326 18.21 10.13 6.69
CA MET A 326 18.53 8.76 6.32
C MET A 326 20.03 8.62 6.01
N THR A 327 20.87 8.74 7.02
CA THR A 327 22.31 8.45 6.89
C THR A 327 22.61 7.01 7.31
N PRO A 328 23.59 6.32 6.69
CA PRO A 328 23.94 4.94 7.06
C PRO A 328 24.26 4.77 8.55
N SER A 329 24.93 5.76 9.18
CA SER A 329 25.26 5.74 10.60
C SER A 329 24.02 5.80 11.50
N ARG A 330 23.01 6.62 11.17
CA ARG A 330 21.76 6.69 11.92
C ARG A 330 20.93 5.43 11.72
N VAL A 331 20.80 4.94 10.48
CA VAL A 331 20.11 3.67 10.19
C VAL A 331 20.76 2.53 10.98
N ARG A 332 22.08 2.43 10.99
CA ARG A 332 22.83 1.42 11.75
C ARG A 332 22.55 1.48 13.25
N ARG A 333 22.54 2.67 13.84
CA ARG A 333 22.23 2.86 15.28
C ARG A 333 20.85 2.33 15.61
N HIS A 334 19.84 2.73 14.85
CA HIS A 334 18.47 2.24 15.07
C HIS A 334 18.32 0.75 14.78
N LEU A 335 19.00 0.24 13.73
CA LEU A 335 19.02 -1.20 13.45
C LEU A 335 19.61 -1.98 14.64
N SER A 336 20.74 -1.53 15.18
CA SER A 336 21.35 -2.15 16.37
C SER A 336 20.41 -2.21 17.56
N SER A 337 19.64 -1.13 17.80
CA SER A 337 18.74 -1.05 18.95
C SER A 337 17.50 -1.94 18.87
N ILE A 338 17.16 -2.45 17.66
CA ILE A 338 15.99 -3.31 17.44
C ILE A 338 16.32 -4.78 17.14
N LEU A 339 17.60 -5.11 16.95
CA LEU A 339 18.05 -6.51 16.86
C LEU A 339 17.80 -7.28 18.16
N PRO A 340 17.83 -8.61 18.18
CA PRO A 340 17.71 -9.39 19.41
C PRO A 340 18.68 -8.90 20.50
N GLY A 341 18.12 -8.57 21.68
CA GLY A 341 18.85 -7.96 22.80
C GLY A 341 18.95 -6.43 22.73
N GLY A 342 18.49 -5.78 21.67
CA GLY A 342 18.47 -4.31 21.55
C GLY A 342 17.39 -3.65 22.41
N GLU A 343 17.71 -2.46 22.92
CA GLU A 343 16.89 -1.72 23.90
C GLU A 343 15.52 -1.28 23.39
N ALA A 344 15.39 -0.99 22.08
CA ALA A 344 14.14 -0.50 21.48
C ALA A 344 13.23 -1.64 20.97
N ARG A 345 13.72 -2.89 20.97
CA ARG A 345 12.98 -4.01 20.37
C ARG A 345 11.62 -4.25 21.01
N GLN A 346 11.59 -4.37 22.34
CA GLN A 346 10.35 -4.68 23.04
C GLN A 346 9.30 -3.56 22.87
N GLY A 347 9.72 -2.30 22.95
CA GLY A 347 8.82 -1.17 22.76
C GLY A 347 8.16 -1.14 21.36
N GLN A 348 8.86 -1.60 20.30
CA GLN A 348 8.24 -1.74 18.99
C GLN A 348 7.24 -2.89 18.96
N LEU A 349 7.56 -4.04 19.55
CA LEU A 349 6.65 -5.19 19.60
C LEU A 349 5.35 -4.86 20.34
N ASP A 350 5.44 -4.15 21.47
CA ASP A 350 4.27 -3.68 22.22
C ASP A 350 3.44 -2.67 21.39
N GLY A 351 4.13 -1.78 20.67
CA GLY A 351 3.48 -0.86 19.74
C GLY A 351 2.77 -1.55 18.58
N TYR A 352 3.29 -2.69 18.10
CA TYR A 352 2.64 -3.48 17.04
C TYR A 352 1.36 -4.16 17.52
N GLU A 353 1.30 -4.56 18.79
CA GLU A 353 0.04 -5.07 19.38
C GLU A 353 -1.03 -3.99 19.43
N GLU A 354 -0.64 -2.75 19.77
CA GLU A 354 -1.55 -1.61 19.69
C GLU A 354 -2.04 -1.36 18.26
N VAL A 355 -1.13 -1.36 17.27
CA VAL A 355 -1.47 -1.19 15.85
C VAL A 355 -2.42 -2.29 15.40
N ALA A 356 -2.14 -3.56 15.70
CA ALA A 356 -3.00 -4.68 15.34
C ALA A 356 -4.41 -4.55 15.95
N ARG A 357 -4.53 -4.16 17.21
CA ARG A 357 -5.83 -3.91 17.86
C ARG A 357 -6.61 -2.78 17.17
N ARG A 358 -5.95 -1.70 16.77
CA ARG A 358 -6.61 -0.58 16.06
C ARG A 358 -7.07 -0.95 14.66
N LEU A 359 -6.34 -1.82 13.97
CA LEU A 359 -6.72 -2.34 12.66
C LEU A 359 -7.89 -3.32 12.71
N GLY A 360 -8.08 -3.99 13.84
CA GLY A 360 -9.14 -4.96 14.05
C GLY A 360 -8.84 -6.35 13.49
N SER A 361 -9.86 -7.19 13.48
CA SER A 361 -9.79 -8.60 13.04
C SER A 361 -9.79 -8.70 11.50
N PRO A 362 -9.32 -9.84 10.95
CA PRO A 362 -9.52 -10.20 9.54
C PRO A 362 -11.00 -10.15 9.12
N GLY A 363 -11.27 -10.09 7.82
CA GLY A 363 -12.62 -10.02 7.24
C GLY A 363 -12.97 -8.66 6.66
N ALA A 364 -11.98 -7.82 6.33
CA ALA A 364 -12.21 -6.51 5.73
C ALA A 364 -13.00 -6.57 4.40
N PRO A 365 -12.67 -7.44 3.43
CA PRO A 365 -13.46 -7.58 2.20
C PRO A 365 -14.89 -8.04 2.47
N GLN A 366 -15.09 -8.96 3.42
CA GLN A 366 -16.41 -9.49 3.77
C GLN A 366 -17.29 -8.44 4.45
N ARG A 367 -16.71 -7.59 5.34
CA ARG A 367 -17.43 -6.47 5.95
C ARG A 367 -17.80 -5.42 4.90
N ALA A 368 -16.87 -5.08 4.00
CA ALA A 368 -17.13 -4.16 2.91
C ALA A 368 -18.25 -4.68 1.99
N ALA A 369 -18.21 -5.94 1.57
CA ALA A 369 -19.22 -6.56 0.73
C ALA A 369 -20.60 -6.60 1.40
N ALA A 370 -20.65 -6.96 2.69
CA ALA A 370 -21.91 -6.97 3.46
C ALA A 370 -22.55 -5.60 3.49
N LEU A 371 -21.77 -4.59 3.87
CA LEU A 371 -22.27 -3.22 4.01
C LEU A 371 -22.65 -2.61 2.65
N MET A 372 -21.87 -2.85 1.59
CA MET A 372 -22.22 -2.41 0.23
C MET A 372 -23.57 -2.95 -0.22
N LEU A 373 -23.83 -4.24 0.03
CA LEU A 373 -25.11 -4.86 -0.33
C LEU A 373 -26.28 -4.31 0.51
N GLU A 374 -26.08 -4.10 1.79
CA GLU A 374 -27.07 -3.50 2.69
C GLU A 374 -27.47 -2.11 2.20
N LEU A 375 -26.49 -1.25 1.92
CA LEU A 375 -26.71 0.10 1.39
C LEU A 375 -27.41 0.10 0.03
N LEU A 376 -27.04 -0.83 -0.87
CA LEU A 376 -27.65 -0.94 -2.20
C LEU A 376 -29.11 -1.43 -2.14
N ARG A 377 -29.45 -2.25 -1.15
CA ARG A 377 -30.81 -2.77 -0.96
C ARG A 377 -31.71 -1.79 -0.20
N GLY A 378 -31.16 -0.68 0.29
CA GLY A 378 -31.91 0.31 1.08
C GLY A 378 -32.35 -0.19 2.45
N ALA A 379 -31.71 -1.22 3.00
CA ALA A 379 -31.95 -1.71 4.36
C ALA A 379 -31.39 -0.70 5.37
N PRO A 380 -32.10 -0.37 6.48
CA PRO A 380 -31.55 0.49 7.51
C PRO A 380 -30.30 -0.18 8.14
N LEU A 381 -29.23 0.60 8.27
CA LEU A 381 -28.00 0.17 8.94
C LEU A 381 -28.34 -0.33 10.36
N GLN A 382 -28.04 -1.59 10.66
CA GLN A 382 -28.09 -2.07 12.03
C GLN A 382 -26.90 -1.43 12.79
N SER A 383 -27.25 -0.51 13.71
CA SER A 383 -26.33 0.24 14.57
C SER A 383 -25.56 -0.65 15.56
#